data_196425eae6bd2b4c3d07ade0d7151c42
#
_entry.id   196425eae6bd2b4c3d07ade0d7151c42
#
_cell.length_a   1.000
_cell.length_b   1.000
_cell.length_c   1.000
_cell.angle_alpha   90.00
_cell.angle_beta   90.00
_cell.angle_gamma   90.00
#
_symmetry.space_group_name_H-M   'P 1'
#
loop_
_entity.id
_entity.type
_entity.pdbx_description
1 polymer ?
#
loop_
_entity_poly.entity_id
_entity_poly.type
_entity_poly.pdbx_seq_one_letter_code
_entity_poly.pdbx_strand_id
1 'polypeptide(L)'
;KIANQLKADIFISLHSDASESKSVRGYSIFSLNKDPDLENANFQKNNKNQNVLGNVILDEEIIETQNILYKMYQRRKRNYSIKLKNLILDELSSLPSNSRGWHEKNFAVLKSPVIPSVLIEMGFISNKEDEKNLNDREFISNIMQKIAVAVTKYKDVYMK
;
A
#
# COMPACT_ATOMS: atom_id res chain seq x y z
N LYS A 1 -6.98 -11.02 1.45
CA LYS A 1 -7.67 -12.19 0.83
C LYS A 1 -8.43 -11.79 -0.43
N ILE A 2 -9.42 -10.88 -0.37
CA ILE A 2 -10.30 -10.49 -1.49
C ILE A 2 -9.49 -10.03 -2.71
N ALA A 3 -8.56 -9.09 -2.54
CA ALA A 3 -7.73 -8.59 -3.65
C ALA A 3 -6.96 -9.71 -4.38
N ASN A 4 -6.43 -10.68 -3.63
CA ASN A 4 -5.74 -11.83 -4.22
C ASN A 4 -6.70 -12.75 -5.00
N GLN A 5 -7.91 -12.98 -4.49
CA GLN A 5 -8.94 -13.77 -5.16
C GLN A 5 -9.40 -13.12 -6.47
N LEU A 6 -9.50 -11.80 -6.47
CA LEU A 6 -9.86 -11.00 -7.65
C LEU A 6 -8.67 -10.77 -8.61
N LYS A 7 -7.47 -11.30 -8.28
CA LYS A 7 -6.24 -11.07 -9.07
C LYS A 7 -5.99 -9.59 -9.33
N ALA A 8 -6.20 -8.75 -8.29
CA ALA A 8 -5.98 -7.32 -8.40
C ALA A 8 -4.52 -7.00 -8.71
N ASP A 9 -4.29 -6.07 -9.61
CA ASP A 9 -2.95 -5.63 -10.02
C ASP A 9 -2.33 -4.67 -9.01
N ILE A 10 -3.16 -3.84 -8.35
CA ILE A 10 -2.78 -2.91 -7.29
C ILE A 10 -3.84 -2.90 -6.19
N PHE A 11 -3.44 -2.45 -5.00
CA PHE A 11 -4.33 -2.23 -3.87
C PHE A 11 -4.12 -0.83 -3.30
N ILE A 12 -5.18 -0.05 -3.22
CA ILE A 12 -5.19 1.29 -2.62
C ILE A 12 -6.20 1.28 -1.48
N SER A 13 -5.74 1.61 -0.27
CA SER A 13 -6.60 1.78 0.90
C SER A 13 -6.77 3.27 1.18
N LEU A 14 -8.02 3.74 1.29
CA LEU A 14 -8.34 5.14 1.60
C LEU A 14 -8.80 5.22 3.04
N HIS A 15 -8.20 6.12 3.80
CA HIS A 15 -8.44 6.31 5.23
C HIS A 15 -8.66 7.79 5.57
N SER A 16 -9.30 8.00 6.72
CA SER A 16 -9.40 9.28 7.40
C SER A 16 -9.39 8.98 8.90
N ASP A 17 -8.25 9.21 9.53
CA ASP A 17 -8.01 8.87 10.93
C ASP A 17 -8.37 10.02 11.88
N ALA A 18 -8.34 9.76 13.18
CA ALA A 18 -8.38 10.76 14.23
C ALA A 18 -7.02 10.82 14.95
N SER A 19 -6.62 12.01 15.35
CA SER A 19 -5.43 12.24 16.18
C SER A 19 -5.84 12.83 17.54
N GLU A 20 -5.11 12.49 18.59
CA GLU A 20 -5.28 13.13 19.91
C GLU A 20 -5.03 14.64 19.82
N SER A 21 -4.05 15.03 19.01
CA SER A 21 -3.80 16.45 18.74
C SER A 21 -4.65 16.96 17.58
N LYS A 22 -5.55 17.89 17.86
CA LYS A 22 -6.41 18.54 16.86
C LYS A 22 -5.65 19.42 15.86
N SER A 23 -4.37 19.70 16.09
CA SER A 23 -3.52 20.45 15.16
C SER A 23 -2.97 19.58 14.02
N VAL A 24 -3.02 18.24 14.15
CA VAL A 24 -2.59 17.30 13.12
C VAL A 24 -3.59 17.34 11.96
N ARG A 25 -3.10 17.65 10.75
CA ARG A 25 -3.92 17.77 9.56
C ARG A 25 -3.15 17.46 8.28
N GLY A 26 -3.89 17.23 7.20
CA GLY A 26 -3.37 17.01 5.85
C GLY A 26 -3.19 15.53 5.50
N TYR A 27 -2.88 15.28 4.24
CA TYR A 27 -2.77 13.93 3.70
C TYR A 27 -1.37 13.33 3.88
N SER A 28 -1.33 12.01 3.99
CA SER A 28 -0.10 11.20 4.00
C SER A 28 -0.27 9.95 3.13
N ILE A 29 0.81 9.45 2.58
CA ILE A 29 0.80 8.19 1.85
C ILE A 29 1.73 7.19 2.55
N PHE A 30 1.24 5.99 2.78
CA PHE A 30 1.97 4.93 3.45
C PHE A 30 2.25 3.78 2.51
N SER A 31 3.47 3.27 2.57
CA SER A 31 3.88 1.99 2.00
C SER A 31 4.37 1.05 3.10
N LEU A 32 4.43 -0.24 2.79
CA LEU A 32 4.91 -1.22 3.76
C LEU A 32 6.39 -0.97 4.08
N ASN A 33 6.71 -0.97 5.37
CA ASN A 33 8.09 -0.87 5.85
C ASN A 33 8.92 -2.07 5.40
N LYS A 34 10.21 -1.81 5.16
CA LYS A 34 11.21 -2.85 4.99
C LYS A 34 11.60 -3.38 6.38
N ASP A 35 10.92 -4.43 6.78
CA ASP A 35 11.27 -5.15 7.99
C ASP A 35 11.72 -6.57 7.61
N PRO A 36 13.03 -6.85 7.63
CA PRO A 36 13.57 -8.18 7.30
C PRO A 36 13.05 -9.28 8.24
N ASP A 37 12.81 -8.95 9.49
CA ASP A 37 12.32 -9.92 10.48
C ASP A 37 10.85 -10.27 10.25
N LEU A 38 10.02 -9.31 9.83
CA LEU A 38 8.65 -9.55 9.43
C LEU A 38 8.55 -10.31 8.10
N GLU A 39 9.46 -10.07 7.18
CA GLU A 39 9.56 -10.86 5.94
C GLU A 39 9.86 -12.32 6.27
N ASN A 40 10.80 -12.58 7.18
CA ASN A 40 11.17 -13.93 7.63
C ASN A 40 10.07 -14.58 8.48
N ALA A 41 9.45 -13.86 9.42
CA ALA A 41 8.38 -14.38 10.29
C ALA A 41 7.10 -14.70 9.50
N ASN A 42 6.72 -13.88 8.54
CA ASN A 42 5.58 -14.16 7.66
C ASN A 42 5.85 -15.35 6.73
N PHE A 43 7.09 -15.52 6.29
CA PHE A 43 7.50 -16.68 5.52
C PHE A 43 7.40 -17.97 6.34
N GLN A 44 7.95 -18.00 7.57
CA GLN A 44 7.89 -19.16 8.46
C GLN A 44 6.44 -19.51 8.89
N LYS A 45 5.58 -18.51 9.09
CA LYS A 45 4.16 -18.73 9.39
C LYS A 45 3.38 -19.33 8.23
N ASN A 46 3.68 -18.87 7.01
CA ASN A 46 3.01 -19.38 5.81
C ASN A 46 3.48 -20.80 5.45
N ASN A 47 4.76 -21.12 5.69
CA ASN A 47 5.29 -22.47 5.47
C ASN A 47 4.78 -23.51 6.47
N LYS A 48 4.38 -23.10 7.70
CA LYS A 48 3.76 -24.01 8.66
C LYS A 48 2.28 -24.31 8.35
N ASN A 49 1.61 -23.47 7.57
CA ASN A 49 0.15 -23.55 7.44
C ASN A 49 -0.38 -23.62 5.99
N GLN A 50 0.41 -23.40 4.95
CA GLN A 50 -0.05 -23.54 3.56
C GLN A 50 1.12 -23.80 2.62
N ASN A 51 1.08 -24.89 1.88
CA ASN A 51 1.89 -25.12 0.70
C ASN A 51 1.59 -24.03 -0.34
N VAL A 52 2.58 -23.22 -0.66
CA VAL A 52 2.45 -22.13 -1.66
C VAL A 52 2.25 -22.72 -3.08
N LEU A 53 2.56 -23.99 -3.27
CA LEU A 53 2.50 -24.71 -4.55
C LEU A 53 1.72 -26.04 -4.52
N GLY A 54 0.82 -26.24 -3.52
CA GLY A 54 0.07 -27.50 -3.40
C GLY A 54 0.76 -28.52 -2.46
N ASN A 55 0.10 -29.66 -2.23
CA ASN A 55 0.49 -30.70 -1.26
C ASN A 55 1.74 -31.52 -1.67
N VAL A 56 2.87 -30.87 -1.91
CA VAL A 56 4.13 -31.55 -2.21
C VAL A 56 5.04 -31.45 -0.99
N ILE A 57 5.50 -32.59 -0.47
CA ILE A 57 6.57 -32.68 0.54
C ILE A 57 7.86 -32.30 -0.20
N LEU A 58 8.47 -31.20 0.20
CA LEU A 58 9.60 -30.60 -0.51
C LEU A 58 10.91 -30.91 0.21
N ASP A 59 11.94 -31.27 -0.54
CA ASP A 59 13.32 -31.35 -0.09
C ASP A 59 13.84 -29.96 0.37
N GLU A 60 14.87 -29.94 1.23
CA GLU A 60 15.45 -28.71 1.77
C GLU A 60 15.90 -27.73 0.67
N GLU A 61 16.46 -28.20 -0.44
CA GLU A 61 16.84 -27.40 -1.61
C GLU A 61 15.63 -26.67 -2.25
N ILE A 62 14.48 -27.33 -2.27
CA ILE A 62 13.25 -26.73 -2.81
C ILE A 62 12.72 -25.65 -1.87
N ILE A 63 12.87 -25.84 -0.56
CA ILE A 63 12.50 -24.85 0.46
C ILE A 63 13.36 -23.60 0.30
N GLU A 64 14.66 -23.74 0.09
CA GLU A 64 15.58 -22.61 -0.11
C GLU A 64 15.25 -21.84 -1.39
N THR A 65 15.00 -22.54 -2.49
CA THR A 65 14.57 -21.94 -3.75
C THR A 65 13.25 -21.16 -3.61
N GLN A 66 12.28 -21.71 -2.88
CA GLN A 66 11.01 -21.02 -2.60
C GLN A 66 11.22 -19.77 -1.75
N ASN A 67 12.14 -19.81 -0.79
CA ASN A 67 12.54 -18.66 0.02
C ASN A 67 13.08 -17.52 -0.84
N ILE A 68 13.97 -17.85 -1.78
CA ILE A 68 14.56 -16.89 -2.70
C ILE A 68 13.48 -16.27 -3.59
N LEU A 69 12.62 -17.09 -4.19
CA LEU A 69 11.52 -16.61 -5.02
C LEU A 69 10.57 -15.71 -4.24
N TYR A 70 10.19 -16.10 -3.03
CA TYR A 70 9.34 -15.28 -2.16
C TYR A 70 9.97 -13.91 -1.88
N LYS A 71 11.26 -13.87 -1.51
CA LYS A 71 12.01 -12.61 -1.30
C LYS A 71 12.06 -11.76 -2.57
N MET A 72 12.23 -12.38 -3.74
CA MET A 72 12.20 -11.66 -5.01
C MET A 72 10.82 -11.06 -5.30
N TYR A 73 9.73 -11.79 -5.05
CA TYR A 73 8.35 -11.27 -5.19
C TYR A 73 8.08 -10.11 -4.22
N GLN A 74 8.50 -10.22 -2.97
CA GLN A 74 8.37 -9.15 -1.98
C GLN A 74 9.13 -7.89 -2.39
N ARG A 75 10.37 -8.05 -2.86
CA ARG A 75 11.18 -6.94 -3.35
C ARG A 75 10.55 -6.28 -4.58
N ARG A 76 10.07 -7.08 -5.53
CA ARG A 76 9.36 -6.59 -6.73
C ARG A 76 8.10 -5.82 -6.32
N LYS A 77 7.23 -6.41 -5.52
CA LYS A 77 6.02 -5.77 -4.99
C LYS A 77 6.33 -4.43 -4.33
N ARG A 78 7.32 -4.39 -3.47
CA ARG A 78 7.73 -3.17 -2.77
C ARG A 78 8.18 -2.08 -3.76
N ASN A 79 9.02 -2.41 -4.72
CA ASN A 79 9.46 -1.46 -5.75
C ASN A 79 8.27 -0.88 -6.53
N TYR A 80 7.30 -1.72 -6.87
CA TYR A 80 6.07 -1.28 -7.55
C TYR A 80 5.17 -0.45 -6.64
N SER A 81 5.08 -0.76 -5.34
CA SER A 81 4.36 0.08 -4.37
C SER A 81 4.99 1.46 -4.23
N ILE A 82 6.32 1.55 -4.23
CA ILE A 82 7.06 2.83 -4.18
C ILE A 82 6.78 3.66 -5.44
N LYS A 83 6.76 3.03 -6.62
CA LYS A 83 6.44 3.72 -7.88
C LYS A 83 5.00 4.26 -7.88
N LEU A 84 4.04 3.44 -7.45
CA LEU A 84 2.63 3.86 -7.31
C LEU A 84 2.51 5.03 -6.31
N LYS A 85 3.15 4.91 -5.14
CA LYS A 85 3.19 5.95 -4.12
C LYS A 85 3.70 7.27 -4.69
N ASN A 86 4.82 7.25 -5.42
CA ASN A 86 5.43 8.46 -5.97
C ASN A 86 4.49 9.16 -6.97
N LEU A 87 3.87 8.41 -7.88
CA LEU A 87 2.90 8.97 -8.83
C LEU A 87 1.70 9.60 -8.12
N ILE A 88 1.17 8.95 -7.08
CA ILE A 88 0.06 9.51 -6.29
C ILE A 88 0.53 10.78 -5.56
N LEU A 89 1.72 10.78 -4.98
CA LEU A 89 2.25 11.93 -4.26
C LEU A 89 2.42 13.13 -5.19
N ASP A 90 2.96 12.90 -6.39
CA ASP A 90 3.15 13.94 -7.42
C ASP A 90 1.80 14.56 -7.83
N GLU A 91 0.79 13.74 -8.08
CA GLU A 91 -0.54 14.25 -8.45
C GLU A 91 -1.22 15.01 -7.31
N LEU A 92 -1.14 14.50 -6.08
CA LEU A 92 -1.75 15.14 -4.92
C LEU A 92 -1.02 16.42 -4.50
N SER A 93 0.24 16.62 -4.88
CA SER A 93 1.02 17.82 -4.55
C SER A 93 0.41 19.12 -5.11
N SER A 94 -0.43 19.02 -6.13
CA SER A 94 -1.15 20.16 -6.72
C SER A 94 -2.42 20.57 -5.97
N LEU A 95 -2.83 19.79 -4.95
CA LEU A 95 -4.01 20.12 -4.14
C LEU A 95 -3.68 21.20 -3.10
N PRO A 96 -4.65 22.08 -2.76
CA PRO A 96 -4.48 23.10 -1.73
C PRO A 96 -4.51 22.53 -0.30
N SER A 97 -4.23 21.25 -0.13
CA SER A 97 -4.19 20.56 1.15
C SER A 97 -2.75 20.36 1.62
N ASN A 98 -2.55 20.34 2.94
CA ASN A 98 -1.23 20.13 3.51
C ASN A 98 -0.73 18.69 3.23
N SER A 99 0.39 18.58 2.54
CA SER A 99 1.09 17.32 2.41
C SER A 99 1.91 17.05 3.67
N ARG A 100 1.71 15.89 4.27
CA ARG A 100 2.57 15.34 5.33
C ARG A 100 3.64 14.40 4.77
N GLY A 101 3.70 14.30 3.43
CA GLY A 101 4.64 13.44 2.74
C GLY A 101 4.27 11.95 2.79
N TRP A 102 5.30 11.13 2.73
CA TRP A 102 5.14 9.68 2.75
C TRP A 102 5.87 9.05 3.93
N HIS A 103 5.36 7.91 4.36
CA HIS A 103 5.90 7.14 5.48
C HIS A 103 5.91 5.65 5.17
N GLU A 104 6.80 4.92 5.81
CA GLU A 104 6.78 3.46 5.81
C GLU A 104 6.23 2.97 7.15
N LYS A 105 5.18 2.13 7.11
CA LYS A 105 4.56 1.54 8.31
C LYS A 105 4.08 0.11 8.04
N ASN A 106 4.00 -0.67 9.12
CA ASN A 106 3.58 -2.07 9.12
C ASN A 106 2.06 -2.25 9.19
N PHE A 107 1.30 -1.54 8.34
CA PHE A 107 -0.14 -1.72 8.29
C PHE A 107 -0.52 -3.09 7.73
N ALA A 108 -1.45 -3.76 8.40
CA ALA A 108 -1.91 -5.10 8.03
C ALA A 108 -2.46 -5.17 6.60
N VAL A 109 -3.16 -4.12 6.16
CA VAL A 109 -3.73 -4.02 4.80
C VAL A 109 -2.68 -3.96 3.70
N LEU A 110 -1.45 -3.56 4.01
CA LEU A 110 -0.33 -3.48 3.06
C LEU A 110 0.48 -4.78 2.96
N LYS A 111 0.16 -5.80 3.77
CA LYS A 111 0.94 -7.05 3.88
C LYS A 111 0.62 -8.10 2.80
N SER A 112 -0.01 -7.73 1.68
CA SER A 112 -0.15 -8.67 0.56
C SER A 112 1.24 -9.14 0.10
N PRO A 113 1.46 -10.44 -0.14
CA PRO A 113 2.77 -10.91 -0.59
C PRO A 113 3.12 -10.51 -2.02
N VAL A 114 2.14 -10.27 -2.88
CA VAL A 114 2.36 -10.10 -4.32
C VAL A 114 1.79 -8.82 -4.91
N ILE A 115 0.76 -8.21 -4.29
CA ILE A 115 0.06 -7.05 -4.85
C ILE A 115 0.72 -5.76 -4.37
N PRO A 116 1.20 -4.88 -5.26
CA PRO A 116 1.64 -3.53 -4.93
C PRO A 116 0.54 -2.79 -4.17
N SER A 117 0.88 -2.20 -3.03
CA SER A 117 -0.13 -1.68 -2.10
C SER A 117 0.31 -0.35 -1.50
N VAL A 118 -0.62 0.59 -1.41
CA VAL A 118 -0.46 1.87 -0.70
C VAL A 118 -1.69 2.16 0.16
N LEU A 119 -1.50 2.91 1.25
CA LEU A 119 -2.57 3.47 2.03
C LEU A 119 -2.46 4.99 1.96
N ILE A 120 -3.57 5.64 1.67
CA ILE A 120 -3.67 7.10 1.60
C ILE A 120 -4.52 7.56 2.78
N GLU A 121 -3.90 8.29 3.68
CA GLU A 121 -4.58 9.06 4.72
C GLU A 121 -4.96 10.40 4.11
N MET A 122 -6.26 10.63 3.90
CA MET A 122 -6.75 11.82 3.19
C MET A 122 -6.85 13.05 4.10
N GLY A 123 -6.80 12.86 5.41
CA GLY A 123 -6.90 13.89 6.43
C GLY A 123 -7.35 13.32 7.77
N PHE A 124 -7.47 14.19 8.76
CA PHE A 124 -7.82 13.80 10.12
C PHE A 124 -9.17 14.38 10.54
N ILE A 125 -10.15 13.51 10.82
CA ILE A 125 -11.51 13.94 11.25
C ILE A 125 -11.52 14.70 12.59
N SER A 126 -10.44 14.60 13.37
CA SER A 126 -10.23 15.39 14.60
C SER A 126 -9.84 16.85 14.33
N ASN A 127 -9.42 17.20 13.11
CA ASN A 127 -9.07 18.56 12.71
C ASN A 127 -10.24 19.20 11.95
N LYS A 128 -10.65 20.41 12.38
CA LYS A 128 -11.83 21.08 11.82
C LYS A 128 -11.72 21.42 10.32
N GLU A 129 -10.53 21.72 9.83
CA GLU A 129 -10.32 22.02 8.41
C GLU A 129 -10.37 20.76 7.57
N ASP A 130 -9.71 19.68 8.02
CA ASP A 130 -9.76 18.40 7.34
C ASP A 130 -11.16 17.80 7.38
N GLU A 131 -11.87 17.87 8.53
CA GLU A 131 -13.25 17.44 8.67
C GLU A 131 -14.15 18.17 7.66
N LYS A 132 -14.01 19.49 7.53
CA LYS A 132 -14.74 20.29 6.54
C LYS A 132 -14.44 19.82 5.12
N ASN A 133 -13.15 19.67 4.78
CA ASN A 133 -12.71 19.24 3.47
C ASN A 133 -13.17 17.81 3.13
N LEU A 134 -13.11 16.90 4.09
CA LEU A 134 -13.57 15.51 3.93
C LEU A 134 -15.09 15.38 3.74
N ASN A 135 -15.85 16.37 4.21
CA ASN A 135 -17.30 16.48 3.97
C ASN A 135 -17.65 17.26 2.68
N ASP A 136 -16.67 17.87 2.04
CA ASP A 136 -16.86 18.59 0.77
C ASP A 136 -16.73 17.62 -0.41
N ARG A 137 -17.82 17.48 -1.18
CA ARG A 137 -17.87 16.60 -2.36
C ARG A 137 -16.90 17.01 -3.46
N GLU A 138 -16.69 18.30 -3.65
CA GLU A 138 -15.77 18.81 -4.66
C GLU A 138 -14.34 18.49 -4.29
N PHE A 139 -13.96 18.70 -3.03
CA PHE A 139 -12.64 18.35 -2.50
C PHE A 139 -12.34 16.85 -2.65
N ILE A 140 -13.27 15.99 -2.25
CA ILE A 140 -13.14 14.53 -2.38
C ILE A 140 -13.06 14.13 -3.87
N SER A 141 -13.88 14.70 -4.73
CA SER A 141 -13.83 14.43 -6.16
C SER A 141 -12.46 14.78 -6.75
N ASN A 142 -11.90 15.92 -6.37
CA ASN A 142 -10.56 16.34 -6.81
C ASN A 142 -9.48 15.34 -6.37
N ILE A 143 -9.50 14.89 -5.10
CA ILE A 143 -8.58 13.85 -4.63
C ILE A 143 -8.72 12.58 -5.47
N MET A 144 -9.96 12.10 -5.68
CA MET A 144 -10.21 10.88 -6.43
C MET A 144 -9.75 10.98 -7.88
N GLN A 145 -9.96 12.12 -8.54
CA GLN A 145 -9.48 12.36 -9.89
C GLN A 145 -7.94 12.31 -9.96
N LYS A 146 -7.25 12.93 -9.01
CA LYS A 146 -5.78 12.90 -8.94
C LYS A 146 -5.26 11.47 -8.74
N ILE A 147 -5.87 10.71 -7.84
CA ILE A 147 -5.53 9.30 -7.65
C ILE A 147 -5.78 8.49 -8.94
N ALA A 148 -6.89 8.72 -9.63
CA ALA A 148 -7.20 8.03 -10.88
C ALA A 148 -6.17 8.36 -11.99
N VAL A 149 -5.73 9.61 -12.10
CA VAL A 149 -4.65 10.01 -13.02
C VAL A 149 -3.35 9.28 -12.69
N ALA A 150 -2.96 9.23 -11.41
CA ALA A 150 -1.78 8.51 -10.97
C ALA A 150 -1.84 7.01 -11.30
N VAL A 151 -3.00 6.38 -11.07
CA VAL A 151 -3.24 4.97 -11.41
C VAL A 151 -3.16 4.72 -12.91
N THR A 152 -3.71 5.63 -13.74
CA THR A 152 -3.62 5.53 -15.20
C THR A 152 -2.16 5.61 -15.66
N LYS A 153 -1.40 6.59 -15.18
CA LYS A 153 0.04 6.70 -15.46
C LYS A 153 0.81 5.46 -15.02
N TYR A 154 0.47 4.92 -13.84
CA TYR A 154 1.08 3.69 -13.33
C TYR A 154 0.80 2.50 -14.25
N LYS A 155 -0.45 2.32 -14.68
CA LYS A 155 -0.84 1.29 -15.62
C LYS A 155 -0.05 1.38 -16.92
N ASP A 156 -0.01 2.55 -17.54
CA ASP A 156 0.63 2.76 -18.84
C ASP A 156 2.13 2.46 -18.84
N VAL A 157 2.79 2.66 -17.71
CA VAL A 157 4.24 2.47 -17.58
C VAL A 157 4.62 1.09 -17.06
N TYR A 158 3.86 0.53 -16.11
CA TYR A 158 4.29 -0.64 -15.32
C TYR A 158 3.43 -1.89 -15.46
N MET A 159 2.28 -1.82 -16.14
CA MET A 159 1.34 -2.94 -16.29
C MET A 159 1.18 -3.39 -17.76
N LYS A 160 2.25 -3.23 -18.53
CA LYS A 160 2.33 -3.73 -19.93
C LYS A 160 2.58 -5.22 -19.96
#